data_a3c121a373de973976d6ece0b3236e99
#
_entry.id   a3c121a373de973976d6ece0b3236e99
#
_cell.length_a   1.000
_cell.length_b   1.000
_cell.length_c   1.000
_cell.angle_alpha   90.00
_cell.angle_beta   90.00
_cell.angle_gamma   90.00
#
_symmetry.space_group_name_H-M   'P 1'
#
loop_
_entity.id
_entity.type
_entity.pdbx_description
1 polymer ?
#
loop_
_entity_poly.entity_id
_entity_poly.type
_entity_poly.pdbx_seq_one_letter_code
_entity_poly.pdbx_strand_id
1 'polypeptide(L)'
;MIFAAGLGTRLKPITDTMPKALVPVCGQPLLYHVITKLVAAGYDDLVVNVHHFPDQIIHYLHSHDFGARIAVSDERDFLRETGGGIRYAKHLLTDFSTPPVAPLEMTEGDSFASLGMTSEPFLVHNVDIVSNLDLGWLREQHREGALVTLVASERKTQRYFLFDEDNRLKGWTNIATGEVRSPFPDIDPDRCRKLAFAGVHLMSPAIFDAFDRYGFGDRFSIVDFYLRACADYPIYAAVPPDFQLVDVGKFDALPEAEATCRQLLP
;
A
#
# COMPACT_ATOMS: atom_id res chain seq x y z
N MET A 1 0.75 -6.63 2.34
CA MET A 1 -0.18 -6.04 3.34
C MET A 1 -1.36 -5.40 2.64
N ILE A 2 -2.58 -5.54 3.19
CA ILE A 2 -3.80 -4.91 2.67
C ILE A 2 -4.28 -3.88 3.69
N PHE A 3 -4.48 -2.63 3.27
CA PHE A 3 -5.02 -1.58 4.13
C PHE A 3 -6.55 -1.65 4.20
N ALA A 4 -7.08 -2.19 5.30
CA ALA A 4 -8.52 -2.33 5.56
C ALA A 4 -9.02 -1.57 6.81
N ALA A 5 -8.14 -0.84 7.52
CA ALA A 5 -8.46 -0.09 8.75
C ALA A 5 -9.22 1.23 8.53
N GLY A 6 -9.48 1.63 7.28
CA GLY A 6 -10.11 2.90 6.95
C GLY A 6 -11.56 3.04 7.44
N LEU A 7 -11.93 4.21 7.97
CA LEU A 7 -13.27 4.50 8.50
C LEU A 7 -14.38 4.54 7.43
N GLY A 8 -14.04 4.70 6.16
CA GLY A 8 -15.01 4.72 5.07
C GLY A 8 -16.03 5.86 5.10
N THR A 9 -15.75 6.98 5.75
CA THR A 9 -16.71 8.08 6.02
C THR A 9 -17.42 8.61 4.79
N ARG A 10 -16.79 8.51 3.61
CA ARG A 10 -17.36 8.97 2.33
C ARG A 10 -18.31 7.96 1.68
N LEU A 11 -18.42 6.74 2.23
CA LEU A 11 -19.35 5.68 1.80
C LEU A 11 -20.58 5.58 2.70
N LYS A 12 -20.76 6.50 3.64
CA LYS A 12 -22.00 6.56 4.45
C LYS A 12 -23.23 6.72 3.55
N PRO A 13 -24.36 6.05 3.89
CA PRO A 13 -24.63 5.36 5.17
C PRO A 13 -24.15 3.90 5.23
N ILE A 14 -23.63 3.31 4.15
CA ILE A 14 -23.23 1.89 4.11
C ILE A 14 -22.24 1.58 5.24
N THR A 15 -21.25 2.42 5.41
CA THR A 15 -20.19 2.23 6.41
C THR A 15 -20.59 2.61 7.83
N ASP A 16 -21.86 2.92 8.10
CA ASP A 16 -22.37 3.05 9.47
C ASP A 16 -22.62 1.68 10.13
N THR A 17 -22.74 0.60 9.34
CA THR A 17 -23.04 -0.76 9.82
C THR A 17 -22.02 -1.81 9.41
N MET A 18 -21.13 -1.51 8.47
CA MET A 18 -20.09 -2.44 8.02
C MET A 18 -18.78 -1.72 7.68
N PRO A 19 -17.63 -2.41 7.77
CA PRO A 19 -16.36 -1.80 7.37
C PRO A 19 -16.30 -1.63 5.84
N LYS A 20 -15.60 -0.60 5.37
CA LYS A 20 -15.39 -0.32 3.95
C LYS A 20 -14.86 -1.55 3.18
N ALA A 21 -13.98 -2.32 3.80
CA ALA A 21 -13.40 -3.54 3.22
C ALA A 21 -14.44 -4.61 2.83
N LEU A 22 -15.59 -4.61 3.50
CA LEU A 22 -16.68 -5.56 3.22
C LEU A 22 -17.79 -4.99 2.34
N VAL A 23 -17.68 -3.74 1.87
CA VAL A 23 -18.63 -3.18 0.90
C VAL A 23 -18.59 -4.01 -0.38
N PRO A 24 -19.76 -4.52 -0.85
CA PRO A 24 -19.80 -5.36 -2.04
C PRO A 24 -19.65 -4.55 -3.32
N VAL A 25 -18.86 -5.07 -4.24
CA VAL A 25 -18.73 -4.63 -5.62
C VAL A 25 -18.73 -5.89 -6.50
N CYS A 26 -19.52 -5.92 -7.57
CA CYS A 26 -19.71 -7.12 -8.38
C CYS A 26 -20.07 -8.39 -7.58
N GLY A 27 -20.89 -8.22 -6.54
CA GLY A 27 -21.37 -9.33 -5.71
C GLY A 27 -20.39 -9.89 -4.70
N GLN A 28 -19.18 -9.34 -4.60
CA GLN A 28 -18.15 -9.75 -3.64
C GLN A 28 -17.60 -8.55 -2.87
N PRO A 29 -17.17 -8.70 -1.60
CA PRO A 29 -16.50 -7.65 -0.85
C PRO A 29 -15.25 -7.11 -1.53
N LEU A 30 -14.94 -5.83 -1.36
CA LEU A 30 -13.69 -5.24 -1.83
C LEU A 30 -12.46 -6.04 -1.38
N LEU A 31 -12.47 -6.49 -0.13
CA LEU A 31 -11.40 -7.30 0.43
C LEU A 31 -11.20 -8.63 -0.33
N TYR A 32 -12.30 -9.26 -0.77
CA TYR A 32 -12.25 -10.47 -1.59
C TYR A 32 -11.48 -10.24 -2.89
N HIS A 33 -11.81 -9.18 -3.61
CA HIS A 33 -11.16 -8.85 -4.88
C HIS A 33 -9.65 -8.60 -4.73
N VAL A 34 -9.26 -7.92 -3.66
CA VAL A 34 -7.83 -7.67 -3.41
C VAL A 34 -7.11 -8.95 -3.01
N ILE A 35 -7.66 -9.75 -2.10
CA ILE A 35 -7.03 -11.01 -1.67
C ILE A 35 -6.87 -11.96 -2.87
N THR A 36 -7.94 -12.20 -3.62
CA THR A 36 -7.90 -13.13 -4.76
C THR A 36 -6.92 -12.68 -5.84
N LYS A 37 -6.83 -11.38 -6.11
CA LYS A 37 -5.84 -10.81 -7.02
C LYS A 37 -4.40 -11.05 -6.53
N LEU A 38 -4.14 -10.84 -5.24
CA LEU A 38 -2.82 -11.06 -4.65
C LEU A 38 -2.44 -12.54 -4.70
N VAL A 39 -3.35 -13.43 -4.32
CA VAL A 39 -3.12 -14.88 -4.36
C VAL A 39 -2.88 -15.37 -5.78
N ALA A 40 -3.66 -14.90 -6.76
CA ALA A 40 -3.44 -15.23 -8.17
C ALA A 40 -2.08 -14.76 -8.70
N ALA A 41 -1.51 -13.71 -8.10
CA ALA A 41 -0.16 -13.22 -8.40
C ALA A 41 0.95 -13.89 -7.59
N GLY A 42 0.64 -14.95 -6.82
CA GLY A 42 1.60 -15.74 -6.06
C GLY A 42 1.97 -15.15 -4.69
N TYR A 43 1.13 -14.26 -4.12
CA TYR A 43 1.28 -13.83 -2.73
C TYR A 43 0.45 -14.77 -1.83
N ASP A 44 1.10 -15.62 -1.08
CA ASP A 44 0.50 -16.62 -0.20
C ASP A 44 0.59 -16.26 1.29
N ASP A 45 1.31 -15.19 1.63
CA ASP A 45 1.42 -14.61 2.96
C ASP A 45 0.87 -13.19 2.96
N LEU A 46 -0.28 -12.98 3.59
CA LEU A 46 -0.98 -11.71 3.60
C LEU A 46 -1.14 -11.17 5.02
N VAL A 47 -1.01 -9.86 5.17
CA VAL A 47 -1.34 -9.13 6.40
C VAL A 47 -2.49 -8.18 6.11
N VAL A 48 -3.58 -8.24 6.88
CA VAL A 48 -4.72 -7.33 6.76
C VAL A 48 -4.81 -6.50 8.02
N ASN A 49 -4.69 -5.17 7.92
CA ASN A 49 -4.92 -4.34 9.09
C ASN A 49 -6.40 -4.01 9.27
N VAL A 50 -6.86 -3.95 10.51
CA VAL A 50 -8.27 -3.72 10.86
C VAL A 50 -8.39 -2.70 11.97
N HIS A 51 -9.44 -1.86 11.93
CA HIS A 51 -9.77 -0.88 12.97
C HIS A 51 -11.29 -0.69 13.11
N HIS A 52 -11.96 -0.24 12.05
CA HIS A 52 -13.39 0.00 12.02
C HIS A 52 -14.15 -1.31 11.78
N PHE A 53 -15.02 -1.70 12.71
CA PHE A 53 -15.68 -3.03 12.73
C PHE A 53 -14.71 -4.21 12.57
N PRO A 54 -13.65 -4.31 13.39
CA PRO A 54 -12.59 -5.30 13.18
C PRO A 54 -13.12 -6.73 13.22
N ASP A 55 -14.07 -7.02 14.11
CA ASP A 55 -14.62 -8.37 14.28
C ASP A 55 -15.37 -8.86 13.01
N GLN A 56 -15.99 -7.96 12.24
CA GLN A 56 -16.64 -8.33 10.99
C GLN A 56 -15.60 -8.75 9.94
N ILE A 57 -14.47 -8.03 9.82
CA ILE A 57 -13.39 -8.38 8.89
C ILE A 57 -12.74 -9.70 9.33
N ILE A 58 -12.43 -9.85 10.61
CA ILE A 58 -11.80 -11.06 11.17
C ILE A 58 -12.71 -12.28 10.93
N HIS A 59 -14.00 -12.15 11.22
CA HIS A 59 -14.97 -13.22 10.97
C HIS A 59 -15.02 -13.59 9.48
N TYR A 60 -15.05 -12.58 8.59
CA TYR A 60 -15.06 -12.81 7.17
C TYR A 60 -13.81 -13.58 6.72
N LEU A 61 -12.62 -13.18 7.15
CA LEU A 61 -11.37 -13.85 6.82
C LEU A 61 -11.32 -15.30 7.31
N HIS A 62 -11.84 -15.58 8.51
CA HIS A 62 -11.88 -16.94 9.07
C HIS A 62 -12.95 -17.84 8.42
N SER A 63 -14.00 -17.26 7.83
CA SER A 63 -15.09 -18.01 7.20
C SER A 63 -14.83 -18.38 5.73
N HIS A 64 -13.71 -17.93 5.15
CA HIS A 64 -13.33 -18.17 3.76
C HIS A 64 -11.93 -18.75 3.66
N ASP A 65 -11.78 -19.77 2.83
CA ASP A 65 -10.47 -20.27 2.43
C ASP A 65 -10.02 -19.55 1.16
N PHE A 66 -8.97 -18.76 1.28
CA PHE A 66 -8.39 -18.04 0.15
C PHE A 66 -7.16 -18.73 -0.46
N GLY A 67 -6.74 -19.89 0.10
CA GLY A 67 -5.51 -20.57 -0.32
C GLY A 67 -4.24 -19.82 0.07
N ALA A 68 -4.31 -18.93 1.08
CA ALA A 68 -3.20 -18.12 1.56
C ALA A 68 -3.22 -18.04 3.09
N ARG A 69 -2.04 -17.83 3.70
CA ARG A 69 -1.96 -17.48 5.12
C ARG A 69 -2.32 -16.01 5.30
N ILE A 70 -3.27 -15.72 6.18
CA ILE A 70 -3.70 -14.34 6.44
C ILE A 70 -3.54 -14.04 7.93
N ALA A 71 -2.62 -13.12 8.24
CA ALA A 71 -2.48 -12.56 9.57
C ALA A 71 -3.26 -11.24 9.68
N VAL A 72 -3.77 -10.96 10.86
CA VAL A 72 -4.50 -9.72 11.16
C VAL A 72 -3.64 -8.81 12.01
N SER A 73 -3.43 -7.58 11.52
CA SER A 73 -2.87 -6.48 12.31
C SER A 73 -4.03 -5.70 12.93
N ASP A 74 -4.36 -6.01 14.19
CA ASP A 74 -5.53 -5.44 14.88
C ASP A 74 -5.18 -4.08 15.52
N GLU A 75 -5.71 -3.01 14.92
CA GLU A 75 -5.53 -1.62 15.35
C GLU A 75 -6.77 -1.06 16.06
N ARG A 76 -7.63 -1.92 16.65
CA ARG A 76 -8.90 -1.49 17.28
C ARG A 76 -8.72 -0.50 18.41
N ASP A 77 -7.58 -0.52 19.08
CA ASP A 77 -7.21 0.38 20.17
C ASP A 77 -6.97 1.81 19.68
N PHE A 78 -6.39 1.95 18.48
CA PHE A 78 -5.92 3.24 17.99
C PHE A 78 -5.69 3.23 16.48
N LEU A 79 -6.32 4.18 15.76
CA LEU A 79 -6.14 4.33 14.31
C LEU A 79 -4.77 4.95 14.01
N ARG A 80 -3.87 4.18 13.42
CA ARG A 80 -2.45 4.52 13.23
C ARG A 80 -2.17 5.28 11.93
N GLU A 81 -3.16 5.45 11.07
CA GLU A 81 -2.98 5.93 9.70
C GLU A 81 -2.11 4.97 8.86
N THR A 82 -1.76 5.37 7.63
CA THR A 82 -1.12 4.43 6.69
C THR A 82 0.32 4.08 7.05
N GLY A 83 1.13 5.04 7.45
CA GLY A 83 2.52 4.80 7.82
C GLY A 83 2.66 4.11 9.18
N GLY A 84 1.87 4.56 10.18
CA GLY A 84 1.83 3.94 11.49
C GLY A 84 1.30 2.51 11.45
N GLY A 85 0.33 2.21 10.58
CA GLY A 85 -0.18 0.85 10.38
C GLY A 85 0.89 -0.10 9.82
N ILE A 86 1.71 0.35 8.84
CA ILE A 86 2.85 -0.45 8.35
C ILE A 86 3.85 -0.70 9.49
N ARG A 87 4.20 0.37 10.24
CA ARG A 87 5.14 0.24 11.36
C ARG A 87 4.65 -0.75 12.42
N TYR A 88 3.38 -0.68 12.78
CA TYR A 88 2.77 -1.58 13.76
C TYR A 88 2.77 -3.03 13.31
N ALA A 89 2.52 -3.26 12.01
CA ALA A 89 2.53 -4.59 11.41
C ALA A 89 3.95 -5.14 11.13
N LYS A 90 5.04 -4.42 11.50
CA LYS A 90 6.45 -4.81 11.22
C LYS A 90 6.69 -6.29 11.52
N HIS A 91 6.33 -6.75 12.72
CA HIS A 91 6.59 -8.13 13.15
C HIS A 91 5.87 -9.16 12.27
N LEU A 92 4.65 -8.87 11.80
CA LEU A 92 3.91 -9.75 10.89
C LEU A 92 4.54 -9.73 9.49
N LEU A 93 4.99 -8.58 9.02
CA LEU A 93 5.57 -8.40 7.68
C LEU A 93 6.98 -8.99 7.57
N THR A 94 7.73 -9.05 8.67
CA THR A 94 9.07 -9.65 8.72
C THR A 94 9.04 -11.14 9.00
N ASP A 95 8.11 -11.63 9.80
CA ASP A 95 8.01 -13.06 10.16
C ASP A 95 7.48 -13.92 9.00
N PHE A 96 6.60 -13.39 8.15
CA PHE A 96 6.10 -14.09 6.96
C PHE A 96 7.17 -14.28 5.87
N SER A 97 8.19 -13.48 5.90
CA SER A 97 9.25 -13.53 4.88
C SER A 97 10.30 -14.61 5.14
N THR A 98 10.24 -15.34 6.23
CA THR A 98 11.14 -16.48 6.48
C THR A 98 10.43 -17.80 6.16
N PRO A 99 10.86 -18.56 5.11
CA PRO A 99 10.58 -19.98 5.08
C PRO A 99 11.20 -20.62 6.33
N PRO A 100 10.67 -21.72 6.88
CA PRO A 100 11.26 -22.40 8.01
C PRO A 100 12.66 -22.89 7.62
N VAL A 101 13.68 -22.10 7.92
CA VAL A 101 15.08 -22.51 7.75
C VAL A 101 15.44 -23.43 8.91
N ALA A 102 15.87 -24.64 8.60
CA ALA A 102 16.49 -25.52 9.58
C ALA A 102 17.65 -24.78 10.27
N PRO A 103 17.90 -25.01 11.56
CA PRO A 103 18.93 -24.30 12.30
C PRO A 103 20.31 -24.54 11.69
N LEU A 104 20.89 -23.50 11.11
CA LEU A 104 22.30 -23.45 10.73
C LEU A 104 23.12 -23.02 11.94
N GLU A 105 24.13 -23.79 12.28
CA GLU A 105 25.11 -23.46 13.31
C GLU A 105 25.82 -22.15 12.95
N MET A 106 25.78 -21.17 13.88
CA MET A 106 26.40 -19.86 13.69
C MET A 106 27.92 -19.94 13.79
N THR A 107 28.63 -19.40 12.81
CA THR A 107 30.06 -19.10 12.90
C THR A 107 30.23 -17.57 13.04
N GLU A 108 31.15 -17.16 13.94
CA GLU A 108 31.49 -15.78 14.16
C GLU A 108 32.11 -15.15 12.88
N GLY A 109 31.36 -14.24 12.24
CA GLY A 109 31.85 -13.51 11.05
C GLY A 109 30.78 -12.98 10.10
N ASP A 110 29.54 -13.34 10.27
CA ASP A 110 28.48 -12.95 9.34
C ASP A 110 27.87 -11.58 9.70
N SER A 111 28.07 -10.62 8.79
CA SER A 111 27.42 -9.32 8.79
C SER A 111 25.90 -9.46 8.63
N PHE A 112 25.15 -8.43 8.91
CA PHE A 112 23.69 -8.22 8.92
C PHE A 112 22.76 -9.15 8.10
N ALA A 113 23.28 -9.95 7.21
CA ALA A 113 22.56 -11.01 6.47
C ALA A 113 22.14 -12.20 7.37
N SER A 114 22.62 -12.31 8.60
CA SER A 114 22.41 -13.48 9.49
C SER A 114 21.17 -13.37 10.40
N LEU A 115 20.39 -12.30 10.33
CA LEU A 115 19.21 -12.10 11.20
C LEU A 115 17.88 -12.47 10.54
N GLY A 116 17.86 -13.28 9.48
CA GLY A 116 16.60 -13.82 8.92
C GLY A 116 15.60 -12.77 8.43
N MET A 117 16.01 -11.51 8.28
CA MET A 117 15.20 -10.49 7.62
C MET A 117 15.34 -10.67 6.13
N THR A 118 14.25 -11.01 5.45
CA THR A 118 14.27 -11.08 4.00
C THR A 118 14.60 -9.71 3.42
N SER A 119 15.49 -9.71 2.44
CA SER A 119 15.80 -8.54 1.60
C SER A 119 14.68 -8.22 0.60
N GLU A 120 13.71 -9.12 0.47
CA GLU A 120 12.64 -9.03 -0.52
C GLU A 120 11.65 -7.91 -0.20
N PRO A 121 11.29 -7.08 -1.19
CA PRO A 121 10.30 -6.04 -1.00
C PRO A 121 8.91 -6.62 -0.78
N PHE A 122 8.14 -6.02 0.11
CA PHE A 122 6.75 -6.39 0.36
C PHE A 122 5.77 -5.42 -0.30
N LEU A 123 4.62 -5.97 -0.74
CA LEU A 123 3.55 -5.20 -1.37
C LEU A 123 2.59 -4.63 -0.32
N VAL A 124 2.21 -3.37 -0.48
CA VAL A 124 1.10 -2.74 0.25
C VAL A 124 0.03 -2.30 -0.74
N HIS A 125 -1.22 -2.65 -0.47
CA HIS A 125 -2.35 -2.41 -1.36
C HIS A 125 -3.54 -1.84 -0.57
N ASN A 126 -4.10 -0.73 -1.01
CA ASN A 126 -5.35 -0.21 -0.43
C ASN A 126 -6.52 -1.12 -0.84
N VAL A 127 -7.40 -1.46 0.12
CA VAL A 127 -8.54 -2.36 -0.11
C VAL A 127 -9.58 -1.80 -1.08
N ASP A 128 -9.63 -0.48 -1.24
CA ASP A 128 -10.59 0.24 -2.08
C ASP A 128 -10.15 0.47 -3.53
N ILE A 129 -9.02 -0.07 -3.92
CA ILE A 129 -8.50 0.05 -5.29
C ILE A 129 -8.80 -1.23 -6.06
N VAL A 130 -9.64 -1.12 -7.08
CA VAL A 130 -9.86 -2.17 -8.09
C VAL A 130 -9.15 -1.73 -9.37
N SER A 131 -8.30 -2.58 -9.94
CA SER A 131 -7.48 -2.22 -11.10
C SER A 131 -7.06 -3.42 -11.94
N ASN A 132 -6.62 -3.15 -13.19
CA ASN A 132 -5.97 -4.12 -14.06
C ASN A 132 -4.44 -4.21 -13.85
N LEU A 133 -3.92 -3.72 -12.72
CA LEU A 133 -2.50 -3.76 -12.42
C LEU A 133 -1.95 -5.19 -12.49
N ASP A 134 -0.95 -5.39 -13.34
CA ASP A 134 -0.12 -6.60 -13.33
C ASP A 134 0.90 -6.51 -12.18
N LEU A 135 0.77 -7.39 -11.20
CA LEU A 135 1.64 -7.40 -10.02
C LEU A 135 3.01 -8.05 -10.32
N GLY A 136 3.09 -8.91 -11.33
CA GLY A 136 4.36 -9.45 -11.82
C GLY A 136 5.19 -8.34 -12.46
N TRP A 137 4.57 -7.57 -13.36
CA TRP A 137 5.18 -6.38 -13.94
C TRP A 137 5.64 -5.38 -12.86
N LEU A 138 4.83 -5.14 -11.82
CA LEU A 138 5.20 -4.21 -10.75
C LEU A 138 6.47 -4.66 -10.00
N ARG A 139 6.64 -5.96 -9.76
CA ARG A 139 7.87 -6.50 -9.14
C ARG A 139 9.12 -6.18 -9.98
N GLU A 140 9.02 -6.31 -11.29
CA GLU A 140 10.11 -5.99 -12.22
C GLU A 140 10.48 -4.50 -12.25
N GLN A 141 9.52 -3.61 -11.88
CA GLN A 141 9.78 -2.17 -11.81
C GLN A 141 10.51 -1.75 -10.53
N HIS A 142 10.63 -2.64 -9.53
CA HIS A 142 11.33 -2.29 -8.30
C HIS A 142 12.84 -2.30 -8.53
N ARG A 143 13.42 -1.10 -8.52
CA ARG A 143 14.86 -0.92 -8.78
C ARG A 143 15.68 -1.36 -7.58
N GLU A 144 16.85 -1.93 -7.83
CA GLU A 144 17.81 -2.25 -6.77
C GLU A 144 18.15 -1.00 -5.96
N GLY A 145 18.15 -1.10 -4.62
CA GLY A 145 18.39 0.00 -3.72
C GLY A 145 17.23 0.98 -3.55
N ALA A 146 16.10 0.79 -4.26
CA ALA A 146 14.92 1.60 -4.04
C ALA A 146 14.30 1.31 -2.65
N LEU A 147 13.96 2.37 -1.91
CA LEU A 147 13.20 2.21 -0.67
C LEU A 147 11.74 1.89 -0.96
N VAL A 148 11.16 2.56 -1.98
CA VAL A 148 9.76 2.38 -2.37
C VAL A 148 9.59 2.54 -3.88
N THR A 149 8.72 1.71 -4.47
CA THR A 149 8.17 1.90 -5.81
C THR A 149 6.67 2.13 -5.70
N LEU A 150 6.21 3.31 -6.10
CA LEU A 150 4.82 3.76 -6.05
C LEU A 150 4.14 3.46 -7.38
N VAL A 151 3.00 2.79 -7.39
CA VAL A 151 2.16 2.75 -8.59
C VAL A 151 1.50 4.11 -8.76
N ALA A 152 1.71 4.73 -9.91
CA ALA A 152 1.19 6.05 -10.21
C ALA A 152 0.66 6.13 -11.64
N SER A 153 -0.20 7.10 -11.92
CA SER A 153 -0.82 7.29 -13.23
C SER A 153 -1.09 8.76 -13.54
N GLU A 154 -1.32 9.05 -14.82
CA GLU A 154 -1.67 10.39 -15.30
C GLU A 154 -3.17 10.73 -15.14
N ARG A 155 -3.91 9.94 -14.34
CA ARG A 155 -5.33 10.21 -14.09
C ARG A 155 -5.56 11.60 -13.50
N LYS A 156 -6.68 12.22 -13.83
CA LYS A 156 -7.05 13.53 -13.30
C LYS A 156 -7.42 13.45 -11.83
N THR A 157 -6.77 14.28 -11.02
CA THR A 157 -7.04 14.47 -9.58
C THR A 157 -6.65 15.89 -9.16
N GLN A 158 -6.87 16.25 -7.92
CA GLN A 158 -6.37 17.50 -7.34
C GLN A 158 -5.01 17.35 -6.67
N ARG A 159 -4.59 16.12 -6.35
CA ARG A 159 -3.39 15.84 -5.57
C ARG A 159 -2.44 14.96 -6.38
N TYR A 160 -1.24 15.45 -6.60
CA TYR A 160 -0.22 14.74 -7.37
C TYR A 160 1.08 14.64 -6.59
N PHE A 161 1.77 13.52 -6.74
CA PHE A 161 3.19 13.48 -6.49
C PHE A 161 3.95 14.12 -7.66
N LEU A 162 5.08 14.74 -7.33
CA LEU A 162 5.99 15.39 -8.26
C LEU A 162 7.20 14.49 -8.46
N PHE A 163 7.45 14.11 -9.69
CA PHE A 163 8.59 13.26 -10.06
C PHE A 163 9.50 13.98 -11.05
N ASP A 164 10.79 13.66 -11.00
CA ASP A 164 11.75 14.08 -12.04
C ASP A 164 11.66 13.19 -13.29
N GLU A 165 12.57 13.42 -14.25
CA GLU A 165 12.64 12.70 -15.53
C GLU A 165 12.92 11.20 -15.35
N ASP A 166 13.61 10.82 -14.26
CA ASP A 166 13.90 9.42 -13.91
C ASP A 166 12.77 8.75 -13.10
N ASN A 167 11.62 9.41 -12.96
CA ASN A 167 10.52 9.03 -12.10
C ASN A 167 10.88 8.96 -10.60
N ARG A 168 11.89 9.67 -10.15
CA ARG A 168 12.22 9.77 -8.72
C ARG A 168 11.36 10.83 -8.05
N LEU A 169 10.82 10.51 -6.88
CA LEU A 169 9.96 11.41 -6.11
C LEU A 169 10.72 12.66 -5.66
N LYS A 170 10.13 13.83 -5.87
CA LYS A 170 10.65 15.13 -5.48
C LYS A 170 9.71 15.91 -4.57
N GLY A 171 8.42 15.62 -4.59
CA GLY A 171 7.45 16.37 -3.80
C GLY A 171 6.02 15.98 -4.08
N TRP A 172 5.14 16.87 -3.68
CA TRP A 172 3.70 16.72 -3.84
C TRP A 172 3.05 18.09 -4.05
N THR A 173 1.94 18.12 -4.78
CA THR A 173 1.15 19.34 -4.98
C THR A 173 -0.34 19.07 -4.91
N ASN A 174 -1.09 20.07 -4.46
CA ASN A 174 -2.54 20.14 -4.59
C ASN A 174 -2.88 21.29 -5.54
N ILE A 175 -3.29 20.96 -6.76
CA ILE A 175 -3.58 21.96 -7.81
C ILE A 175 -4.80 22.83 -7.50
N ALA A 176 -5.71 22.39 -6.61
CA ALA A 176 -6.88 23.18 -6.21
C ALA A 176 -6.53 24.30 -5.21
N THR A 177 -5.51 24.07 -4.37
CA THR A 177 -5.08 25.04 -3.34
C THR A 177 -3.77 25.75 -3.70
N GLY A 178 -3.04 25.27 -4.67
CA GLY A 178 -1.68 25.72 -4.99
C GLY A 178 -0.63 25.27 -3.98
N GLU A 179 -0.98 24.42 -3.01
CA GLU A 179 -0.04 23.91 -2.02
C GLU A 179 1.01 23.01 -2.66
N VAL A 180 2.28 23.25 -2.33
CA VAL A 180 3.42 22.42 -2.71
C VAL A 180 4.19 21.99 -1.47
N ARG A 181 4.53 20.71 -1.39
CA ARG A 181 5.30 20.13 -0.29
C ARG A 181 6.48 19.36 -0.85
N SER A 182 7.68 19.72 -0.46
CA SER A 182 8.92 19.10 -0.93
C SER A 182 10.04 19.33 0.06
N PRO A 183 10.99 18.39 0.22
CA PRO A 183 12.22 18.64 0.95
C PRO A 183 13.25 19.44 0.14
N PHE A 184 12.99 19.67 -1.16
CA PHE A 184 13.86 20.44 -2.05
C PHE A 184 13.36 21.88 -2.13
N PRO A 185 14.13 22.88 -1.62
CA PRO A 185 13.64 24.26 -1.49
C PRO A 185 13.33 24.93 -2.83
N ASP A 186 14.05 24.56 -3.89
CA ASP A 186 13.94 25.20 -5.22
C ASP A 186 13.08 24.36 -6.18
N ILE A 187 12.16 23.52 -5.68
CA ILE A 187 11.30 22.72 -6.53
C ILE A 187 10.36 23.58 -7.35
N ASP A 188 10.36 23.37 -8.64
CA ASP A 188 9.38 23.93 -9.57
C ASP A 188 8.39 22.83 -9.97
N PRO A 189 7.12 22.86 -9.50
CA PRO A 189 6.13 21.85 -9.82
C PRO A 189 5.78 21.75 -11.31
N ASP A 190 6.02 22.81 -12.08
CA ASP A 190 5.72 22.82 -13.51
C ASP A 190 6.81 22.16 -14.35
N ARG A 191 7.99 21.98 -13.78
CA ARG A 191 9.09 21.21 -14.35
C ARG A 191 9.07 19.74 -13.92
N CYS A 192 8.17 19.35 -13.03
CA CYS A 192 8.02 17.99 -12.56
C CYS A 192 6.89 17.26 -13.30
N ARG A 193 7.06 15.96 -13.47
CA ARG A 193 5.98 15.08 -13.90
C ARG A 193 4.98 14.91 -12.75
N LYS A 194 3.71 15.28 -13.00
CA LYS A 194 2.63 15.20 -12.01
C LYS A 194 1.89 13.87 -12.16
N LEU A 195 2.05 12.96 -11.21
CA LEU A 195 1.39 11.65 -11.23
C LEU A 195 0.52 11.44 -9.99
N ALA A 196 -0.64 10.84 -10.21
CA ALA A 196 -1.57 10.47 -9.15
C ALA A 196 -1.21 9.11 -8.56
N PHE A 197 -1.02 9.04 -7.25
CA PHE A 197 -0.79 7.78 -6.53
C PHE A 197 -2.00 6.85 -6.62
N ALA A 198 -1.74 5.58 -6.89
CA ALA A 198 -2.77 4.57 -7.12
C ALA A 198 -3.10 3.72 -5.87
N GLY A 199 -2.49 4.01 -4.71
CA GLY A 199 -2.75 3.24 -3.48
C GLY A 199 -2.12 1.84 -3.46
N VAL A 200 -1.15 1.59 -4.35
CA VAL A 200 -0.38 0.34 -4.39
C VAL A 200 1.10 0.68 -4.45
N HIS A 201 1.90 0.02 -3.62
CA HIS A 201 3.33 0.26 -3.57
C HIS A 201 4.13 -0.97 -3.13
N LEU A 202 5.33 -1.13 -3.65
CA LEU A 202 6.35 -2.06 -3.17
C LEU A 202 7.31 -1.33 -2.25
N MET A 203 7.67 -1.93 -1.13
CA MET A 203 8.54 -1.35 -0.12
C MET A 203 9.67 -2.30 0.23
N SER A 204 10.89 -1.78 0.29
CA SER A 204 12.01 -2.47 0.91
C SER A 204 11.81 -2.57 2.42
N PRO A 205 12.19 -3.68 3.09
CA PRO A 205 12.20 -3.78 4.55
C PRO A 205 13.02 -2.71 5.25
N ALA A 206 13.99 -2.10 4.57
CA ALA A 206 14.75 -0.94 5.07
C ALA A 206 13.87 0.28 5.43
N ILE A 207 12.59 0.26 5.03
CA ILE A 207 11.63 1.32 5.38
C ILE A 207 11.43 1.43 6.90
N PHE A 208 11.54 0.33 7.64
CA PHE A 208 11.38 0.34 9.10
C PHE A 208 12.51 1.11 9.79
N ASP A 209 13.75 0.94 9.34
CA ASP A 209 14.90 1.69 9.84
C ASP A 209 14.81 3.17 9.44
N ALA A 210 14.26 3.44 8.25
CA ALA A 210 14.02 4.81 7.82
C ALA A 210 12.92 5.49 8.67
N PHE A 211 11.85 4.78 9.09
CA PHE A 211 10.88 5.33 10.04
C PHE A 211 11.55 5.76 11.36
N ASP A 212 12.43 4.91 11.89
CA ASP A 212 13.15 5.19 13.13
C ASP A 212 14.12 6.37 12.96
N ARG A 213 14.88 6.40 11.88
CA ARG A 213 15.81 7.49 11.54
C ARG A 213 15.14 8.86 11.49
N TYR A 214 13.93 8.94 10.95
CA TYR A 214 13.18 10.20 10.85
C TYR A 214 12.31 10.49 12.09
N GLY A 215 12.30 9.61 13.09
CA GLY A 215 11.56 9.78 14.34
C GLY A 215 10.04 9.76 14.14
N PHE A 216 9.54 9.00 13.16
CA PHE A 216 8.10 8.79 13.02
C PHE A 216 7.59 7.89 14.15
N GLY A 217 6.54 8.34 14.84
CA GLY A 217 5.92 7.62 15.96
C GLY A 217 4.91 6.58 15.52
N ASP A 218 3.88 6.36 16.36
CA ASP A 218 2.87 5.32 16.13
C ASP A 218 1.76 5.72 15.17
N ARG A 219 1.63 7.02 14.89
CA ARG A 219 0.60 7.56 14.00
C ARG A 219 1.17 8.57 13.02
N PHE A 220 1.14 8.22 11.73
CA PHE A 220 1.53 9.13 10.65
C PHE A 220 1.03 8.64 9.30
N SER A 221 0.89 9.60 8.38
CA SER A 221 0.60 9.30 6.98
C SER A 221 1.86 8.81 6.27
N ILE A 222 1.74 7.75 5.50
CA ILE A 222 2.85 7.27 4.66
C ILE A 222 3.29 8.31 3.62
N VAL A 223 2.37 9.18 3.18
CA VAL A 223 2.68 10.29 2.27
C VAL A 223 3.62 11.29 2.94
N ASP A 224 3.39 11.62 4.22
CA ASP A 224 4.25 12.55 4.97
C ASP A 224 5.67 11.98 5.14
N PHE A 225 5.76 10.66 5.37
CA PHE A 225 7.04 9.98 5.37
C PHE A 225 7.74 10.06 4.01
N TYR A 226 7.04 9.74 2.91
CA TYR A 226 7.63 9.80 1.57
C TYR A 226 8.19 11.17 1.23
N LEU A 227 7.44 12.23 1.54
CA LEU A 227 7.86 13.61 1.28
C LEU A 227 9.07 14.03 2.12
N ARG A 228 9.28 13.42 3.26
CA ARG A 228 10.47 13.69 4.08
C ARG A 228 11.64 12.81 3.66
N ALA A 229 11.39 11.55 3.34
CA ALA A 229 12.42 10.56 3.05
C ALA A 229 12.99 10.67 1.63
N CYS A 230 12.26 11.26 0.65
CA CYS A 230 12.69 11.28 -0.75
C CYS A 230 13.97 12.10 -1.00
N ALA A 231 14.40 12.94 -0.04
CA ALA A 231 15.68 13.61 -0.12
C ALA A 231 16.87 12.64 -0.01
N ASP A 232 16.78 11.70 0.94
CA ASP A 232 17.87 10.79 1.28
C ASP A 232 17.70 9.40 0.65
N TYR A 233 16.46 8.96 0.42
CA TYR A 233 16.14 7.63 -0.08
C TYR A 233 15.54 7.66 -1.49
N PRO A 234 15.91 6.71 -2.36
CA PRO A 234 15.30 6.58 -3.68
C PRO A 234 13.86 6.05 -3.54
N ILE A 235 12.89 6.87 -3.97
CA ILE A 235 11.47 6.52 -4.09
C ILE A 235 11.07 6.80 -5.53
N TYR A 236 10.58 5.80 -6.25
CA TYR A 236 10.28 5.89 -7.67
C TYR A 236 8.80 5.68 -7.99
N ALA A 237 8.34 6.23 -9.10
CA ALA A 237 7.06 5.88 -9.70
C ALA A 237 7.22 4.71 -10.67
N ALA A 238 6.30 3.75 -10.59
CA ALA A 238 6.00 2.79 -11.65
C ALA A 238 4.68 3.23 -12.32
N VAL A 239 4.72 3.45 -13.62
CA VAL A 239 3.56 3.91 -14.41
C VAL A 239 3.15 2.77 -15.34
N PRO A 240 2.13 1.95 -14.99
CA PRO A 240 1.73 0.83 -15.81
C PRO A 240 1.16 1.31 -17.16
N PRO A 241 1.45 0.63 -18.27
CA PRO A 241 0.78 0.91 -19.55
C PRO A 241 -0.71 0.54 -19.45
N ASP A 242 -1.57 1.29 -20.15
CA ASP A 242 -3.02 1.05 -20.25
C ASP A 242 -3.71 0.84 -18.87
N PHE A 243 -3.18 1.52 -17.86
CA PHE A 243 -3.60 1.34 -16.48
C PHE A 243 -5.00 1.91 -16.23
N GLN A 244 -5.88 1.03 -15.79
CA GLN A 244 -7.23 1.37 -15.36
C GLN A 244 -7.38 1.06 -13.87
N LEU A 245 -7.93 2.00 -13.13
CA LEU A 245 -8.25 1.82 -11.71
C LEU A 245 -9.54 2.54 -11.35
N VAL A 246 -10.25 1.99 -10.39
CA VAL A 246 -11.35 2.66 -9.69
C VAL A 246 -11.03 2.73 -8.21
N ASP A 247 -11.10 3.94 -7.65
CA ASP A 247 -11.07 4.20 -6.21
C ASP A 247 -12.51 4.14 -5.67
N VAL A 248 -12.86 3.03 -5.02
CA VAL A 248 -14.18 2.82 -4.39
C VAL A 248 -14.25 3.57 -3.06
N GLY A 249 -13.83 4.81 -3.08
CA GLY A 249 -13.75 5.67 -1.90
C GLY A 249 -14.97 6.55 -1.64
N LYS A 250 -15.93 6.61 -2.58
CA LYS A 250 -17.12 7.47 -2.50
C LYS A 250 -18.35 6.69 -2.92
N PHE A 251 -19.50 7.05 -2.33
CA PHE A 251 -20.80 6.44 -2.67
C PHE A 251 -21.12 6.55 -4.16
N ASP A 252 -20.89 7.73 -4.74
CA ASP A 252 -21.16 8.01 -6.16
C ASP A 252 -20.23 7.23 -7.12
N ALA A 253 -19.12 6.67 -6.62
CA ALA A 253 -18.20 5.86 -7.41
C ALA A 253 -18.62 4.38 -7.50
N LEU A 254 -19.60 3.91 -6.71
CA LEU A 254 -20.03 2.52 -6.71
C LEU A 254 -20.56 2.04 -8.06
N PRO A 255 -21.42 2.78 -8.80
CA PRO A 255 -21.88 2.34 -10.11
C PRO A 255 -20.76 2.22 -11.15
N GLU A 256 -19.80 3.15 -11.12
CA GLU A 256 -18.60 3.10 -11.98
C GLU A 256 -17.69 1.94 -11.58
N ALA A 257 -17.53 1.70 -10.28
CA ALA A 257 -16.77 0.56 -9.76
C ALA A 257 -17.39 -0.76 -10.20
N GLU A 258 -18.72 -0.91 -10.16
CA GLU A 258 -19.43 -2.08 -10.65
C GLU A 258 -19.19 -2.31 -12.15
N ALA A 259 -19.28 -1.25 -12.98
CA ALA A 259 -19.09 -1.36 -14.41
C ALA A 259 -17.63 -1.75 -14.74
N THR A 260 -16.66 -1.09 -14.11
CA THR A 260 -15.23 -1.33 -14.31
C THR A 260 -14.82 -2.70 -13.77
N CYS A 261 -15.31 -3.08 -12.60
CA CYS A 261 -15.04 -4.38 -12.00
C CYS A 261 -15.45 -5.53 -12.94
N ARG A 262 -16.63 -5.45 -13.58
CA ARG A 262 -17.07 -6.43 -14.57
C ARG A 262 -16.18 -6.52 -15.82
N GLN A 263 -15.46 -5.46 -16.14
CA GLN A 263 -14.51 -5.43 -17.27
C GLN A 263 -13.12 -5.94 -16.87
N LEU A 264 -12.71 -5.71 -15.63
CA LEU A 264 -11.36 -6.01 -15.14
C LEU A 264 -11.25 -7.37 -14.43
N LEU A 265 -12.37 -7.92 -13.95
CA LEU A 265 -12.40 -9.22 -13.30
C LEU A 265 -12.94 -10.25 -14.30
N PRO A 266 -12.27 -11.40 -14.43
CA PRO A 266 -12.69 -12.48 -15.30
C PRO A 266 -14.02 -13.10 -14.88
#